data_b1b31e10f1d8443325242088fac47be9
#
_entry.id   b1b31e10f1d8443325242088fac47be9
#
_cell.length_a   1.000
_cell.length_b   1.000
_cell.length_c   1.000
_cell.angle_alpha   90.00
_cell.angle_beta   90.00
_cell.angle_gamma   90.00
#
_symmetry.space_group_name_H-M   'P 1'
#
loop_
_entity.id
_entity.type
_entity.pdbx_description
1 polymer ?
#
loop_
_entity_poly.entity_id
_entity_poly.type
_entity_poly.pdbx_seq_one_letter_code
_entity_poly.pdbx_strand_id
1 'polypeptide(L)'
;MRRLIILAEVALGLLFASCTKEEQRTLSVIPAPLKVELQQEVFSLNSETGLYIDASEGDKKILEDYLVASSMNLKPVIAEEGHNVVLKQVAELPEVNSSEGYVLTVTPDQVLIRATSGAGLFYGVHSLLRVV
;
A
#
# COMPACT_ATOMS: atom_id res chain seq x y z
N MET A 1 30.80 8.90 -58.08
CA MET A 1 29.53 8.33 -57.59
C MET A 1 29.65 7.46 -56.32
N ARG A 2 30.79 7.34 -55.69
CA ARG A 2 30.97 6.49 -54.48
C ARG A 2 30.91 7.27 -53.17
N ARG A 3 30.71 8.55 -53.18
CA ARG A 3 30.70 9.44 -51.99
C ARG A 3 29.33 9.93 -51.55
N LEU A 4 28.26 9.62 -52.28
CA LEU A 4 26.87 10.03 -51.93
C LEU A 4 26.06 8.99 -51.18
N ILE A 5 26.53 7.76 -51.06
CA ILE A 5 25.78 6.65 -50.44
C ILE A 5 26.06 6.59 -48.92
N ILE A 6 27.13 7.17 -48.42
CA ILE A 6 27.53 7.07 -46.98
C ILE A 6 26.82 8.10 -46.10
N LEU A 7 26.20 9.14 -46.67
CA LEU A 7 25.48 10.17 -45.91
C LEU A 7 24.00 9.84 -45.63
N ALA A 8 23.45 8.81 -46.24
CA ALA A 8 22.05 8.41 -46.06
C ALA A 8 21.84 7.47 -44.89
N GLU A 9 22.85 6.77 -44.40
CA GLU A 9 22.71 5.80 -43.31
C GLU A 9 22.84 6.40 -41.89
N VAL A 10 23.38 7.61 -41.74
CA VAL A 10 23.55 8.27 -40.44
C VAL A 10 22.28 8.99 -39.99
N ALA A 11 21.32 9.27 -40.88
CA ALA A 11 20.10 9.98 -40.54
C ALA A 11 18.94 9.09 -40.00
N LEU A 12 19.07 7.76 -40.05
CA LEU A 12 18.01 6.85 -39.64
C LEU A 12 18.16 6.30 -38.20
N GLY A 13 19.23 6.65 -37.52
CA GLY A 13 19.59 6.15 -36.20
C GLY A 13 19.04 6.94 -35.00
N LEU A 14 18.33 8.04 -35.18
CA LEU A 14 18.01 9.01 -34.12
C LEU A 14 16.50 9.09 -33.73
N LEU A 15 15.66 8.15 -34.14
CA LEU A 15 14.22 8.24 -33.90
C LEU A 15 13.67 7.25 -32.83
N PHE A 16 14.51 6.61 -32.02
CA PHE A 16 14.03 5.83 -30.87
C PHE A 16 14.35 6.51 -29.55
N ALA A 17 14.01 7.79 -29.41
CA ALA A 17 13.79 8.39 -28.10
C ALA A 17 12.43 7.88 -27.61
N SER A 18 12.39 6.65 -27.08
CA SER A 18 11.25 6.11 -26.37
C SER A 18 11.08 6.92 -25.09
N CYS A 19 10.16 7.88 -25.11
CA CYS A 19 9.60 8.45 -23.88
C CYS A 19 8.90 7.35 -23.13
N THR A 20 9.55 6.73 -22.14
CA THR A 20 8.87 6.01 -21.07
C THR A 20 8.09 7.04 -20.27
N LYS A 21 6.80 7.19 -20.57
CA LYS A 21 5.86 7.82 -19.65
C LYS A 21 5.89 7.01 -18.37
N GLU A 22 6.50 7.55 -17.31
CA GLU A 22 6.20 7.09 -15.96
C GLU A 22 4.71 7.33 -15.73
N GLU A 23 3.96 6.24 -15.70
CA GLU A 23 2.56 6.26 -15.30
C GLU A 23 2.55 6.63 -13.81
N GLN A 24 2.29 7.91 -13.51
CA GLN A 24 2.05 8.35 -12.14
C GLN A 24 0.79 7.65 -11.64
N ARG A 25 0.97 6.60 -10.87
CA ARG A 25 -0.12 5.94 -10.13
C ARG A 25 -0.62 6.92 -9.08
N THR A 26 -1.74 7.57 -9.35
CA THR A 26 -2.43 8.42 -8.38
C THR A 26 -3.31 7.53 -7.51
N LEU A 27 -3.03 7.50 -6.22
CA LEU A 27 -3.90 6.84 -5.23
C LEU A 27 -5.10 7.72 -4.95
N SER A 28 -6.30 7.25 -5.33
CA SER A 28 -7.57 7.90 -5.00
C SER A 28 -8.12 7.34 -3.69
N VAL A 29 -7.57 7.76 -2.56
CA VAL A 29 -8.01 7.38 -1.22
C VAL A 29 -8.77 8.53 -0.58
N ILE A 30 -9.93 8.26 0.03
CA ILE A 30 -10.73 9.26 0.74
C ILE A 30 -10.88 8.82 2.20
N PRO A 31 -10.49 9.64 3.18
CA PRO A 31 -9.83 10.96 3.06
C PRO A 31 -8.45 10.88 2.42
N ALA A 32 -8.04 11.95 1.72
CA ALA A 32 -6.73 11.98 1.07
C ALA A 32 -5.61 11.88 2.11
N PRO A 33 -4.62 10.99 1.93
CA PRO A 33 -3.50 10.90 2.84
C PRO A 33 -2.66 12.19 2.81
N LEU A 34 -2.17 12.62 3.97
CA LEU A 34 -1.30 13.80 4.10
C LEU A 34 0.04 13.60 3.39
N LYS A 35 0.53 12.37 3.35
CA LYS A 35 1.77 12.00 2.70
C LYS A 35 1.64 10.60 2.09
N VAL A 36 2.09 10.46 0.85
CA VAL A 36 2.16 9.17 0.15
C VAL A 36 3.57 9.02 -0.42
N GLU A 37 4.21 7.92 -0.11
CA GLU A 37 5.45 7.48 -0.72
C GLU A 37 5.19 6.17 -1.45
N LEU A 38 5.19 6.20 -2.78
CA LEU A 38 4.96 5.03 -3.61
C LEU A 38 6.27 4.25 -3.77
N GLN A 39 6.22 2.96 -3.50
CA GLN A 39 7.31 2.02 -3.78
C GLN A 39 6.92 1.14 -4.97
N GLN A 40 7.91 0.53 -5.62
CA GLN A 40 7.66 -0.35 -6.77
C GLN A 40 7.20 -1.75 -6.37
N GLU A 41 7.35 -2.08 -5.11
CA GLU A 41 7.01 -3.38 -4.54
C GLU A 41 5.52 -3.49 -4.27
N VAL A 42 4.97 -4.69 -4.39
CA VAL A 42 3.54 -4.98 -4.20
C VAL A 42 3.36 -6.10 -3.20
N PHE A 43 2.39 -5.95 -2.31
CA PHE A 43 1.90 -7.02 -1.45
C PHE A 43 0.79 -7.78 -2.19
N SER A 44 0.88 -9.10 -2.24
CA SER A 44 -0.12 -9.95 -2.89
C SER A 44 -1.06 -10.57 -1.87
N LEU A 45 -2.28 -10.05 -1.75
CA LEU A 45 -3.33 -10.71 -0.97
C LEU A 45 -3.71 -12.06 -1.59
N ASN A 46 -3.70 -13.10 -0.78
CA ASN A 46 -4.04 -14.45 -1.20
C ASN A 46 -4.71 -15.23 -0.04
N SER A 47 -5.10 -16.48 -0.30
CA SER A 47 -5.78 -17.35 0.70
C SER A 47 -4.93 -17.69 1.92
N GLU A 48 -3.63 -17.48 1.87
CA GLU A 48 -2.69 -17.74 2.97
C GLU A 48 -2.34 -16.47 3.76
N THR A 49 -2.81 -15.29 3.30
CA THR A 49 -2.57 -14.03 4.00
C THR A 49 -3.23 -14.05 5.38
N GLY A 50 -2.42 -13.82 6.41
CA GLY A 50 -2.88 -13.76 7.78
C GLY A 50 -3.39 -12.39 8.20
N LEU A 51 -4.14 -12.33 9.29
CA LEU A 51 -4.58 -11.12 9.97
C LEU A 51 -4.10 -11.15 11.41
N TYR A 52 -3.22 -10.24 11.75
CA TYR A 52 -2.77 -10.01 13.13
C TYR A 52 -3.34 -8.68 13.63
N ILE A 53 -3.98 -8.67 14.79
CA ILE A 53 -4.54 -7.46 15.41
C ILE A 53 -4.04 -7.35 16.84
N ASP A 54 -3.29 -6.29 17.11
CA ASP A 54 -2.86 -5.87 18.44
C ASP A 54 -3.56 -4.56 18.80
N ALA A 55 -4.73 -4.70 19.42
CA ALA A 55 -5.61 -3.60 19.83
C ALA A 55 -6.45 -4.03 21.03
N SER A 56 -7.26 -3.12 21.59
CA SER A 56 -8.24 -3.48 22.61
C SER A 56 -9.22 -4.54 22.09
N GLU A 57 -9.76 -5.38 22.96
CA GLU A 57 -10.71 -6.44 22.56
C GLU A 57 -11.94 -5.88 21.84
N GLY A 58 -12.41 -4.68 22.24
CA GLY A 58 -13.53 -4.02 21.58
C GLY A 58 -13.19 -3.57 20.16
N ASP A 59 -12.03 -2.93 19.98
CA ASP A 59 -11.56 -2.47 18.68
C ASP A 59 -11.25 -3.66 17.77
N LYS A 60 -10.61 -4.70 18.30
CA LYS A 60 -10.30 -5.93 17.57
C LYS A 60 -11.57 -6.52 16.95
N LYS A 61 -12.61 -6.69 17.75
CA LYS A 61 -13.88 -7.24 17.25
C LYS A 61 -14.50 -6.37 16.16
N ILE A 62 -14.50 -5.06 16.32
CA ILE A 62 -15.03 -4.12 15.31
C ILE A 62 -14.25 -4.25 13.99
N LEU A 63 -12.93 -4.32 14.07
CA LEU A 63 -12.05 -4.45 12.90
C LEU A 63 -12.24 -5.79 12.17
N GLU A 64 -12.35 -6.89 12.93
CA GLU A 64 -12.62 -8.22 12.38
C GLU A 64 -13.98 -8.23 11.66
N ASP A 65 -15.04 -7.77 12.31
CA ASP A 65 -16.40 -7.72 11.75
C ASP A 65 -16.44 -6.86 10.49
N TYR A 66 -15.72 -5.73 10.47
CA TYR A 66 -15.64 -4.84 9.30
C TYR A 66 -14.89 -5.47 8.12
N LEU A 67 -13.78 -6.16 8.36
CA LEU A 67 -13.02 -6.87 7.33
C LEU A 67 -13.86 -7.98 6.69
N VAL A 68 -14.55 -8.77 7.51
CA VAL A 68 -15.47 -9.82 7.03
C VAL A 68 -16.61 -9.22 6.19
N ALA A 69 -17.24 -8.14 6.68
CA ALA A 69 -18.31 -7.45 5.96
C ALA A 69 -17.84 -6.86 4.61
N SER A 70 -16.56 -6.51 4.53
CA SER A 70 -15.91 -6.01 3.31
C SER A 70 -15.41 -7.12 2.38
N SER A 71 -15.74 -8.37 2.65
CA SER A 71 -15.31 -9.57 1.91
C SER A 71 -13.80 -9.82 1.92
N MET A 72 -13.07 -9.19 2.83
CA MET A 72 -11.66 -9.46 3.06
C MET A 72 -11.52 -10.59 4.09
N ASN A 73 -11.55 -11.83 3.61
CA ASN A 73 -11.49 -13.03 4.43
C ASN A 73 -10.03 -13.43 4.72
N LEU A 74 -9.41 -12.75 5.68
CA LEU A 74 -8.07 -13.07 6.16
C LEU A 74 -8.11 -14.11 7.28
N LYS A 75 -7.05 -14.93 7.38
CA LYS A 75 -6.93 -15.93 8.44
C LYS A 75 -6.41 -15.28 9.73
N PRO A 76 -7.12 -15.33 10.87
CA PRO A 76 -6.56 -14.88 12.13
C PRO A 76 -5.26 -15.62 12.46
N VAL A 77 -4.22 -14.88 12.82
CA VAL A 77 -2.92 -15.42 13.23
C VAL A 77 -2.50 -14.83 14.58
N ILE A 78 -1.63 -15.54 15.29
CA ILE A 78 -1.14 -15.15 16.62
C ILE A 78 0.25 -14.52 16.59
N ALA A 79 0.91 -14.53 15.42
CA ALA A 79 2.24 -13.94 15.21
C ALA A 79 2.15 -12.76 14.26
N GLU A 80 2.88 -11.70 14.58
CA GLU A 80 2.98 -10.48 13.75
C GLU A 80 3.75 -10.78 12.45
N GLU A 81 4.77 -11.63 12.54
CA GLU A 81 5.66 -11.96 11.43
C GLU A 81 4.98 -12.85 10.39
N GLY A 82 5.42 -12.72 9.16
CA GLY A 82 4.94 -13.52 8.03
C GLY A 82 4.19 -12.68 7.01
N HIS A 83 3.56 -13.36 6.05
CA HIS A 83 2.80 -12.72 4.98
C HIS A 83 1.41 -12.28 5.49
N ASN A 84 1.41 -11.23 6.30
CA ASN A 84 0.25 -10.81 7.09
C ASN A 84 -0.18 -9.36 6.82
N VAL A 85 -1.46 -9.11 7.02
CA VAL A 85 -1.99 -7.78 7.32
C VAL A 85 -1.94 -7.61 8.84
N VAL A 86 -1.21 -6.60 9.29
CA VAL A 86 -0.96 -6.29 10.70
C VAL A 86 -1.61 -4.98 11.07
N LEU A 87 -2.50 -5.02 12.06
CA LEU A 87 -3.15 -3.85 12.66
C LEU A 87 -2.60 -3.68 14.06
N LYS A 88 -1.93 -2.57 14.33
CA LYS A 88 -1.22 -2.35 15.61
C LYS A 88 -1.56 -1.02 16.24
N GLN A 89 -2.19 -1.06 17.40
CA GLN A 89 -2.38 0.12 18.23
C GLN A 89 -1.10 0.40 19.02
N VAL A 90 -0.56 1.60 18.86
CA VAL A 90 0.69 2.04 19.50
C VAL A 90 0.41 3.21 20.43
N ALA A 91 1.26 3.36 21.47
CA ALA A 91 1.11 4.45 22.43
C ALA A 91 1.36 5.82 21.79
N GLU A 92 2.33 5.88 20.87
CA GLU A 92 2.74 7.11 20.20
C GLU A 92 2.98 6.86 18.72
N LEU A 93 2.62 7.85 17.89
CA LEU A 93 2.83 7.84 16.45
C LEU A 93 3.27 9.24 16.02
N PRO A 94 4.59 9.55 16.14
CA PRO A 94 5.12 10.91 15.92
C PRO A 94 4.82 11.50 14.54
N GLU A 95 4.61 10.64 13.55
CA GLU A 95 4.27 11.04 12.18
C GLU A 95 2.86 11.60 12.03
N VAL A 96 2.02 11.44 13.06
CA VAL A 96 0.59 11.76 13.01
C VAL A 96 0.15 12.51 14.26
N ASN A 97 -0.42 13.70 14.07
CA ASN A 97 -0.92 14.57 15.16
C ASN A 97 -2.44 14.47 15.37
N SER A 98 -3.03 13.31 15.13
CA SER A 98 -4.48 13.12 15.26
C SER A 98 -4.78 11.75 15.86
N SER A 99 -5.77 11.69 16.76
CA SER A 99 -6.26 10.42 17.32
C SER A 99 -6.92 9.51 16.27
N GLU A 100 -7.36 10.07 15.15
CA GLU A 100 -7.94 9.33 14.03
C GLU A 100 -6.91 9.05 12.93
N GLY A 101 -5.68 9.53 13.10
CA GLY A 101 -4.61 9.33 12.14
C GLY A 101 -3.99 7.95 12.21
N TYR A 102 -3.40 7.54 11.12
CA TYR A 102 -2.75 6.24 10.95
C TYR A 102 -1.56 6.35 10.01
N VAL A 103 -0.68 5.36 10.09
CA VAL A 103 0.37 5.10 9.10
C VAL A 103 0.12 3.74 8.47
N LEU A 104 -0.01 3.70 7.15
CA LEU A 104 -0.14 2.49 6.36
C LEU A 104 1.17 2.26 5.60
N THR A 105 1.82 1.14 5.85
CA THR A 105 3.05 0.70 5.18
C THR A 105 2.79 -0.60 4.46
N VAL A 106 3.16 -0.67 3.18
CA VAL A 106 3.06 -1.87 2.37
C VAL A 106 4.44 -2.29 1.91
N THR A 107 4.80 -3.52 2.20
CA THR A 107 6.01 -4.19 1.72
C THR A 107 5.61 -5.48 1.01
N PRO A 108 6.49 -6.19 0.28
CA PRO A 108 6.15 -7.47 -0.32
C PRO A 108 5.71 -8.54 0.69
N ASP A 109 6.22 -8.44 1.90
CA ASP A 109 6.00 -9.45 2.95
C ASP A 109 4.86 -9.10 3.89
N GLN A 110 4.53 -7.80 4.04
CA GLN A 110 3.58 -7.37 5.07
C GLN A 110 2.87 -6.07 4.71
N VAL A 111 1.60 -5.99 5.09
CA VAL A 111 0.87 -4.73 5.22
C VAL A 111 0.79 -4.38 6.70
N LEU A 112 1.33 -3.22 7.10
CA LEU A 112 1.31 -2.76 8.47
C LEU A 112 0.52 -1.46 8.60
N ILE A 113 -0.52 -1.47 9.45
CA ILE A 113 -1.28 -0.28 9.83
C ILE A 113 -1.03 0.01 11.30
N ARG A 114 -0.49 1.20 11.59
CA ARG A 114 -0.28 1.68 12.96
C ARG A 114 -1.14 2.90 13.22
N ALA A 115 -1.74 2.96 14.41
CA ALA A 115 -2.50 4.11 14.90
C ALA A 115 -2.45 4.19 16.42
N THR A 116 -2.77 5.34 16.99
CA THR A 116 -2.84 5.52 18.45
C THR A 116 -4.22 5.17 19.01
N SER A 117 -5.21 4.90 18.16
CA SER A 117 -6.58 4.55 18.55
C SER A 117 -7.20 3.53 17.61
N GLY A 118 -8.29 2.89 18.07
CA GLY A 118 -9.11 2.02 17.23
C GLY A 118 -9.73 2.75 16.03
N ALA A 119 -10.11 4.02 16.20
CA ALA A 119 -10.61 4.86 15.10
C ALA A 119 -9.55 5.03 13.99
N GLY A 120 -8.31 5.32 14.37
CA GLY A 120 -7.20 5.41 13.42
C GLY A 120 -6.95 4.09 12.69
N LEU A 121 -6.99 2.95 13.39
CA LEU A 121 -6.88 1.64 12.75
C LEU A 121 -8.04 1.39 11.77
N PHE A 122 -9.25 1.75 12.13
CA PHE A 122 -10.42 1.63 11.26
C PHE A 122 -10.25 2.42 9.96
N TYR A 123 -9.80 3.68 10.04
CA TYR A 123 -9.53 4.49 8.84
C TYR A 123 -8.37 3.93 8.01
N GLY A 124 -7.35 3.36 8.66
CA GLY A 124 -6.26 2.66 7.98
C GLY A 124 -6.75 1.46 7.18
N VAL A 125 -7.61 0.62 7.78
CA VAL A 125 -8.26 -0.51 7.10
C VAL A 125 -9.15 -0.03 5.95
N HIS A 126 -9.93 1.04 6.16
CA HIS A 126 -10.73 1.63 5.09
C HIS A 126 -9.89 2.07 3.89
N SER A 127 -8.73 2.66 4.16
CA SER A 127 -7.79 3.04 3.10
C SER A 127 -7.17 1.82 2.40
N LEU A 128 -6.81 0.78 3.14
CA LEU A 128 -6.32 -0.48 2.56
C LEU A 128 -7.35 -1.07 1.59
N LEU A 129 -8.63 -1.12 1.97
CA LEU A 129 -9.72 -1.64 1.12
C LEU A 129 -9.94 -0.84 -0.17
N ARG A 130 -9.37 0.36 -0.31
CA ARG A 130 -9.46 1.19 -1.51
C ARG A 130 -8.30 0.99 -2.48
N VAL A 131 -7.22 0.37 -2.01
CA VAL A 131 -5.98 0.18 -2.81
C VAL A 131 -5.73 -1.27 -3.20
N VAL A 132 -6.52 -2.19 -2.69
CA VAL A 132 -6.48 -3.64 -3.01
C VAL A 132 -7.52 -4.05 -4.04
#